data_796ead65db66b892392051342954d8e5
#
_entry.id   796ead65db66b892392051342954d8e5
#
_cell.length_a   1.000
_cell.length_b   1.000
_cell.length_c   1.000
_cell.angle_alpha   90.00
_cell.angle_beta   90.00
_cell.angle_gamma   90.00
#
_symmetry.space_group_name_H-M   'P 1'
#
loop_
_entity.id
_entity.type
_entity.pdbx_description
1 polymer ?
#
loop_
_entity_poly.entity_id
_entity_poly.type
_entity_poly.pdbx_seq_one_letter_code
_entity_poly.pdbx_strand_id
1 'polypeptide(L)' 'MKRMGIDPEMRLGEAMELYPQAFQMFRQIGMCCVNPDNENLTVRELCTNLSVETDSFLEAVNSMI' A
#
# COMPACT_ATOMS: atom_id res chain seq x y z
N MET A 1 -14.02 1.76 15.46
CA MET A 1 -14.57 2.24 14.19
C MET A 1 -13.78 1.69 13.02
N LYS A 2 -14.48 1.21 12.02
CA LYS A 2 -13.82 0.64 10.86
C LYS A 2 -13.34 1.73 9.91
N ARG A 3 -12.11 1.60 9.48
CA ARG A 3 -11.52 2.55 8.55
C ARG A 3 -11.79 2.13 7.11
N MET A 4 -12.14 3.08 6.27
CA MET A 4 -12.30 2.84 4.84
C MET A 4 -10.93 2.99 4.17
N GLY A 5 -10.66 2.11 3.21
CA GLY A 5 -9.42 2.22 2.45
C GLY A 5 -8.30 1.38 3.03
N ILE A 6 -7.07 1.69 2.61
CA ILE A 6 -5.90 0.91 2.98
C ILE A 6 -5.35 1.35 4.32
N ASP A 7 -5.08 0.36 5.17
CA ASP A 7 -4.53 0.55 6.50
C ASP A 7 -3.01 0.34 6.45
N PRO A 8 -2.22 1.11 7.21
CA PRO A 8 -0.77 0.92 7.20
C PRO A 8 -0.32 -0.46 7.69
N GLU A 9 -1.15 -1.12 8.50
CA GLU A 9 -0.82 -2.45 8.97
C GLU A 9 -1.31 -3.55 8.04
N MET A 10 -1.99 -3.18 6.98
CA MET A 10 -2.49 -4.14 6.00
C MET A 10 -1.33 -4.65 5.15
N ARG A 11 -1.35 -5.93 4.83
CA ARG A 11 -0.31 -6.51 4.00
C ARG A 11 -0.56 -6.17 2.55
N LEU A 12 0.54 -6.13 1.78
CA LEU A 12 0.45 -5.75 0.38
C LEU A 12 -0.45 -6.67 -0.42
N GLY A 13 -0.35 -7.97 -0.20
CA GLY A 13 -1.22 -8.91 -0.90
C GLY A 13 -2.68 -8.64 -0.63
N GLU A 14 -3.01 -8.36 0.63
CA GLU A 14 -4.38 -8.06 1.00
C GLU A 14 -4.84 -6.73 0.40
N ALA A 15 -3.98 -5.73 0.44
CA ALA A 15 -4.32 -4.42 -0.11
C ALA A 15 -4.62 -4.51 -1.61
N MET A 16 -3.82 -5.27 -2.33
CA MET A 16 -4.02 -5.42 -3.76
C MET A 16 -5.27 -6.22 -4.08
N GLU A 17 -5.61 -7.18 -3.21
CA GLU A 17 -6.79 -7.98 -3.40
C GLU A 17 -8.06 -7.18 -3.17
N LEU A 18 -8.06 -6.35 -2.12
CA LEU A 18 -9.22 -5.55 -1.77
C LEU A 18 -9.35 -4.29 -2.63
N TYR A 19 -8.24 -3.69 -3.00
CA TYR A 19 -8.22 -2.42 -3.73
C TYR A 19 -7.24 -2.48 -4.89
N PRO A 20 -7.56 -3.25 -5.94
CA PRO A 20 -6.65 -3.38 -7.08
C PRO A 20 -6.35 -2.04 -7.76
N GLN A 21 -7.25 -1.07 -7.69
CA GLN A 21 -7.01 0.22 -8.30
C GLN A 21 -5.88 0.98 -7.62
N ALA A 22 -5.54 0.63 -6.39
CA ALA A 22 -4.46 1.29 -5.67
C ALA A 22 -3.07 0.87 -6.17
N PHE A 23 -3.00 -0.18 -6.98
CA PHE A 23 -1.74 -0.68 -7.46
C PHE A 23 -0.94 0.39 -8.21
N GLN A 24 -1.63 1.25 -8.94
CA GLN A 24 -0.97 2.32 -9.68
C GLN A 24 -0.19 3.25 -8.76
N MET A 25 -0.73 3.54 -7.58
CA MET A 25 -0.03 4.39 -6.62
C MET A 25 1.22 3.70 -6.09
N PHE A 26 1.12 2.40 -5.83
CA PHE A 26 2.28 1.65 -5.36
C PHE A 26 3.38 1.62 -6.43
N ARG A 27 3.00 1.53 -7.68
CA ARG A 27 3.98 1.56 -8.77
C ARG A 27 4.70 2.91 -8.83
N GLN A 28 4.00 3.97 -8.52
CA GLN A 28 4.60 5.31 -8.58
C GLN A 28 5.70 5.49 -7.54
N ILE A 29 5.60 4.78 -6.42
CA ILE A 29 6.63 4.90 -5.38
C ILE A 29 7.74 3.86 -5.53
N GLY A 30 7.66 3.01 -6.55
CA GLY A 30 8.74 2.10 -6.85
C GLY A 30 8.43 0.62 -6.79
N MET A 31 7.21 0.23 -6.39
CA MET A 31 6.85 -1.18 -6.34
C MET A 31 6.39 -1.64 -7.71
N CYS A 32 7.17 -2.52 -8.34
CA CYS A 32 6.82 -2.96 -9.69
C CYS A 32 5.76 -4.06 -9.68
N CYS A 33 5.71 -4.87 -8.64
CA CYS A 33 4.72 -5.94 -8.59
C CYS A 33 4.66 -6.52 -7.18
N VAL A 34 3.56 -7.22 -6.91
CA VAL A 34 3.41 -7.97 -5.67
C VAL A 34 3.84 -9.40 -5.94
N ASN A 35 4.75 -9.92 -5.14
CA ASN A 35 5.27 -11.27 -5.32
C ASN A 35 5.44 -11.92 -3.94
N PRO A 36 5.80 -13.22 -3.88
CA PRO A 36 5.94 -13.89 -2.59
C PRO A 36 6.93 -13.22 -1.64
N ASP A 37 7.88 -12.48 -2.16
CA ASP A 37 8.87 -11.83 -1.32
C ASP A 37 8.31 -10.60 -0.61
N ASN A 38 7.35 -9.91 -1.22
CA ASN A 38 6.86 -8.67 -0.63
C ASN A 38 5.38 -8.68 -0.26
N GLU A 39 4.64 -9.72 -0.61
CA GLU A 39 3.20 -9.73 -0.34
C GLU A 39 2.89 -9.76 1.15
N ASN A 40 3.83 -10.21 1.97
CA ASN A 40 3.64 -10.27 3.41
C ASN A 40 4.11 -9.01 4.13
N LEU A 41 4.73 -8.09 3.42
CA LEU A 41 5.09 -6.80 4.01
C LEU A 41 3.84 -5.97 4.23
N THR A 42 3.83 -5.21 5.32
CA THR A 42 2.76 -4.25 5.51
C THR A 42 3.02 -3.03 4.64
N VAL A 43 1.96 -2.26 4.41
CA VAL A 43 2.10 -1.03 3.64
C VAL A 43 3.13 -0.10 4.31
N ARG A 44 3.12 -0.06 5.65
CA ARG A 44 4.09 0.75 6.38
C ARG A 44 5.51 0.31 6.10
N GLU A 45 5.75 -1.00 6.11
CA GLU A 45 7.08 -1.52 5.86
C GLU A 45 7.55 -1.20 4.44
N LEU A 46 6.66 -1.32 3.49
CA LEU A 46 7.00 -0.97 2.12
C LEU A 46 7.39 0.49 2.01
N CYS A 47 6.59 1.37 2.59
CA CYS A 47 6.88 2.80 2.53
C CYS A 47 8.22 3.12 3.21
N THR A 48 8.50 2.46 4.33
CA THR A 48 9.77 2.66 5.01
C THR A 48 10.94 2.23 4.14
N ASN A 49 10.80 1.08 3.47
CA ASN A 49 11.85 0.57 2.62
C ASN A 49 12.13 1.47 1.43
N LEU A 50 11.11 2.16 0.95
CA LEU A 50 11.24 3.04 -0.21
C LEU A 50 11.45 4.49 0.19
N SER A 51 11.63 4.75 1.48
CA SER A 51 11.83 6.12 2.00
C SER A 51 10.65 7.02 1.69
N VAL A 52 9.46 6.47 1.73
CA VAL A 52 8.22 7.21 1.49
C VAL A 52 7.52 7.40 2.83
N GLU A 53 6.97 8.60 3.06
CA GLU A 53 6.22 8.84 4.27
C GLU A 53 4.89 8.10 4.22
N THR A 54 4.67 7.21 5.18
CA THR A 54 3.51 6.33 5.17
C THR A 54 2.19 7.09 5.21
N ASP A 55 2.08 8.05 6.11
CA ASP A 55 0.82 8.77 6.29
C ASP A 55 0.44 9.55 5.04
N SER A 56 1.41 10.23 4.44
CA SER A 56 1.16 10.99 3.21
C SER A 56 0.76 10.07 2.07
N PHE A 57 1.45 8.96 1.94
CA PHE A 57 1.13 8.00 0.89
C PHE A 57 -0.27 7.43 1.06
N LEU A 58 -0.62 7.05 2.29
CA LEU A 58 -1.93 6.47 2.55
C LEU A 58 -3.04 7.48 2.34
N GLU A 59 -2.79 8.74 2.68
CA GLU A 59 -3.78 9.78 2.43
C GLU A 59 -4.06 9.91 0.94
N ALA A 60 -3.01 9.92 0.14
CA ALA A 60 -3.16 10.02 -1.31
C ALA A 60 -3.88 8.81 -1.89
N VAL A 61 -3.48 7.61 -1.46
CA VAL A 61 -4.09 6.38 -1.95
C VAL A 61 -5.56 6.33 -1.58
N ASN A 62 -5.88 6.64 -0.35
CA ASN A 62 -7.26 6.54 0.12
C ASN A 62 -8.15 7.60 -0.51
N SER A 63 -7.56 8.67 -1.02
CA SER A 63 -8.33 9.68 -1.77
C SER A 63 -8.80 9.13 -3.10
N MET A 64 -8.07 8.17 -3.66
CA MET A 64 -8.44 7.57 -4.94
C MET A 64 -9.51 6.50 -4.79
N ILE A 65 -9.61 5.92 -3.63
CA ILE A 65 -10.58 4.85 -3.36
C ILE A 65 -11.94 5.44 -2.88
#